data_d1fa373e06e6e071a0dc7e57c8e44a90
#
_entry.id   d1fa373e06e6e071a0dc7e57c8e44a90
#
_cell.length_a   1.000
_cell.length_b   1.000
_cell.length_c   1.000
_cell.angle_alpha   90.00
_cell.angle_beta   90.00
_cell.angle_gamma   90.00
#
_symmetry.space_group_name_H-M   'P 1'
#
loop_
_entity.id
_entity.type
_entity.pdbx_description
1 polymer ?
#
loop_
_entity_poly.entity_id
_entity_poly.type
_entity_poly.pdbx_seq_one_letter_code
_entity_poly.pdbx_strand_id
1 'polypeptide(L)'
;FHIPQILWKTRYEETTGLKPGDEVYSTGAAISVTLAPGILHNIFDGIERPLSEIAKAGGMYITRGLSVDALDRNKKWQAHITVKPGQHVFGGTVIAEVQETPMIVHKCMLPPDTEGTVESVANDGEYTIDETIVTIIQNDGTKKELSMTQKWPIRVPRPTNKRYAASEPLITGQRILDTLFPIAKGGTAAIPGGFGTGKTMTQHQVAKWSDADIIVYIGCGERGNEMTQVLEEFQELID
;
A
#
# COMPACT_ATOMS: atom_id res chain seq x y z
N PHE A 1 29.67 1.60 21.34
CA PHE A 1 28.39 1.87 20.64
C PHE A 1 27.84 0.53 20.18
N HIS A 2 26.79 0.05 20.85
CA HIS A 2 26.08 -1.16 20.45
C HIS A 2 25.13 -0.75 19.31
N ILE A 3 25.50 -1.08 18.08
CA ILE A 3 24.56 -0.99 16.95
C ILE A 3 23.50 -2.06 17.21
N PRO A 4 22.22 -1.71 17.33
CA PRO A 4 21.19 -2.72 17.58
C PRO A 4 21.22 -3.79 16.49
N GLN A 5 21.18 -5.06 16.85
CA GLN A 5 21.19 -6.21 15.93
C GLN A 5 20.11 -6.15 14.82
N ILE A 6 19.15 -5.25 14.93
CA ILE A 6 18.05 -5.03 13.98
C ILE A 6 18.55 -4.46 12.65
N LEU A 7 19.63 -3.68 12.63
CA LEU A 7 20.21 -3.11 11.40
C LEU A 7 20.82 -4.15 10.44
N TRP A 8 21.16 -5.33 10.93
CA TRP A 8 21.78 -6.39 10.14
C TRP A 8 20.79 -7.21 9.29
N LYS A 9 19.49 -7.11 9.51
CA LYS A 9 18.51 -8.03 8.92
C LYS A 9 17.86 -7.56 7.62
N THR A 10 17.98 -6.28 7.26
CA THR A 10 17.30 -5.75 6.08
C THR A 10 18.15 -4.68 5.40
N ARG A 11 18.76 -5.04 4.27
CA ARG A 11 19.42 -4.08 3.39
C ARG A 11 18.49 -3.86 2.19
N TYR A 12 18.18 -2.60 1.90
CA TYR A 12 17.38 -2.22 0.75
C TYR A 12 18.22 -1.69 -0.40
N GLU A 13 19.47 -1.27 -0.11
CA GLU A 13 20.44 -0.82 -1.09
C GLU A 13 21.80 -1.50 -0.88
N GLU A 14 22.62 -1.46 -1.90
CA GLU A 14 23.98 -1.97 -1.88
C GLU A 14 24.82 -1.18 -0.86
N THR A 15 25.47 -1.88 0.06
CA THR A 15 26.29 -1.29 1.12
C THR A 15 27.79 -1.45 0.88
N THR A 16 28.20 -1.83 -0.33
CA THR A 16 29.60 -1.98 -0.71
C THR A 16 30.32 -0.65 -0.56
N GLY A 17 31.45 -0.68 0.16
CA GLY A 17 32.27 0.51 0.43
C GLY A 17 32.11 1.09 1.84
N LEU A 18 31.12 0.67 2.63
CA LEU A 18 31.03 1.06 4.04
C LEU A 18 32.15 0.42 4.85
N LYS A 19 32.77 1.22 5.73
CA LYS A 19 33.91 0.84 6.55
C LYS A 19 33.60 1.09 8.03
N PRO A 20 34.28 0.41 8.96
CA PRO A 20 34.25 0.77 10.36
C PRO A 20 34.71 2.23 10.56
N GLY A 21 33.89 3.03 11.23
CA GLY A 21 34.11 4.46 11.44
C GLY A 21 33.26 5.38 10.56
N ASP A 22 32.58 4.86 9.55
CA ASP A 22 31.63 5.64 8.78
C ASP A 22 30.41 6.06 9.66
N GLU A 23 29.90 7.25 9.43
CA GLU A 23 28.76 7.75 10.17
C GLU A 23 27.47 7.03 9.80
N VAL A 24 26.64 6.72 10.80
CA VAL A 24 25.34 6.07 10.65
C VAL A 24 24.28 6.93 11.33
N TYR A 25 23.28 7.31 10.57
CA TYR A 25 22.16 8.12 11.04
C TYR A 25 20.91 7.24 11.21
N SER A 26 20.30 7.30 12.40
CA SER A 26 19.00 6.66 12.64
C SER A 26 17.88 7.57 12.16
N THR A 27 16.91 7.03 11.43
CA THR A 27 15.68 7.74 11.07
C THR A 27 14.71 7.91 12.25
N GLY A 28 14.97 7.25 13.37
CA GLY A 28 14.11 7.25 14.56
C GLY A 28 12.78 6.51 14.40
N ALA A 29 12.48 6.00 13.22
CA ALA A 29 11.23 5.31 12.93
C ALA A 29 11.49 3.98 12.18
N ALA A 30 10.54 3.04 12.29
CA ALA A 30 10.54 1.83 11.49
C ALA A 30 10.27 2.17 10.01
N ILE A 31 10.77 1.32 9.10
CA ILE A 31 10.43 1.44 7.68
C ILE A 31 8.92 1.34 7.52
N SER A 32 8.35 2.35 6.87
CA SER A 32 6.92 2.54 6.73
C SER A 32 6.57 2.84 5.28
N VAL A 33 5.39 2.43 4.87
CA VAL A 33 4.77 2.82 3.60
C VAL A 33 3.87 4.03 3.79
N THR A 34 3.66 4.78 2.74
CA THR A 34 2.78 5.95 2.70
C THR A 34 1.46 5.55 2.08
N LEU A 35 0.41 5.50 2.88
CA LEU A 35 -0.94 5.14 2.45
C LEU A 35 -1.77 6.41 2.27
N ALA A 36 -2.24 6.66 1.05
CA ALA A 36 -3.10 7.80 0.71
C ALA A 36 -3.78 7.55 -0.65
N PRO A 37 -4.74 8.38 -1.10
CA PRO A 37 -5.24 8.30 -2.47
C PRO A 37 -4.11 8.46 -3.48
N GLY A 38 -4.13 7.66 -4.56
CA GLY A 38 -3.11 7.67 -5.62
C GLY A 38 -2.20 6.44 -5.63
N ILE A 39 -2.43 5.47 -4.75
CA ILE A 39 -1.69 4.19 -4.77
C ILE A 39 -2.10 3.32 -5.97
N LEU A 40 -3.39 3.33 -6.32
CA LEU A 40 -3.92 2.53 -7.41
C LEU A 40 -3.31 2.94 -8.77
N HIS A 41 -3.17 1.95 -9.66
CA HIS A 41 -2.59 2.10 -11.00
C HIS A 41 -1.11 2.53 -11.03
N ASN A 42 -0.41 2.45 -9.89
CA ASN A 42 1.02 2.69 -9.82
C ASN A 42 1.80 1.37 -9.75
N ILE A 43 3.04 1.45 -10.21
CA ILE A 43 3.99 0.34 -10.16
C ILE A 43 5.13 0.78 -9.26
N PHE A 44 5.33 0.05 -8.17
CA PHE A 44 6.31 0.37 -7.16
C PHE A 44 7.44 -0.65 -7.13
N ASP A 45 8.60 -0.21 -6.67
CA ASP A 45 9.66 -1.11 -6.24
C ASP A 45 9.41 -1.64 -4.81
N GLY A 46 10.33 -2.46 -4.30
CA GLY A 46 10.20 -3.10 -2.98
C GLY A 46 10.20 -2.16 -1.77
N ILE A 47 10.41 -0.85 -1.96
CA ILE A 47 10.39 0.18 -0.91
C ILE A 47 9.45 1.35 -1.24
N GLU A 48 8.42 1.07 -2.04
CA GLU A 48 7.36 2.03 -2.40
C GLU A 48 7.83 3.23 -3.23
N ARG A 49 8.86 3.06 -4.08
CA ARG A 49 9.22 4.11 -5.03
C ARG A 49 8.53 3.84 -6.37
N PRO A 50 7.77 4.80 -6.93
CA PRO A 50 7.13 4.63 -8.24
C PRO A 50 8.19 4.47 -9.33
N LEU A 51 8.10 3.42 -10.14
CA LEU A 51 9.08 3.13 -11.19
C LEU A 51 9.14 4.25 -12.24
N SER A 52 8.02 4.90 -12.53
CA SER A 52 7.95 6.05 -13.43
C SER A 52 8.77 7.24 -12.92
N GLU A 53 8.72 7.53 -11.64
CA GLU A 53 9.46 8.63 -11.01
C GLU A 53 10.95 8.29 -10.89
N ILE A 54 11.30 7.03 -10.62
CA ILE A 54 12.68 6.55 -10.66
C ILE A 54 13.27 6.75 -12.06
N ALA A 55 12.52 6.38 -13.11
CA ALA A 55 12.97 6.52 -14.49
C ALA A 55 13.18 7.99 -14.90
N LYS A 56 12.31 8.89 -14.45
CA LYS A 56 12.44 10.34 -14.68
C LYS A 56 13.67 10.93 -13.99
N ALA A 57 13.93 10.52 -12.75
CA ALA A 57 15.01 11.08 -11.92
C ALA A 57 16.38 10.46 -12.21
N GLY A 58 16.44 9.15 -12.49
CA GLY A 58 17.70 8.38 -12.63
C GLY A 58 18.00 7.89 -14.04
N GLY A 59 17.07 8.04 -15.00
CA GLY A 59 17.22 7.52 -16.35
C GLY A 59 17.10 5.98 -16.40
N MET A 60 17.95 5.34 -17.21
CA MET A 60 17.89 3.91 -17.50
C MET A 60 18.32 3.01 -16.34
N TYR A 61 18.99 3.56 -15.32
CA TYR A 61 19.53 2.81 -14.18
C TYR A 61 19.09 3.42 -12.86
N ILE A 62 18.78 2.57 -11.89
CA ILE A 62 18.48 3.00 -10.52
C ILE A 62 19.79 3.41 -9.84
N THR A 63 19.98 4.70 -9.59
CA THR A 63 21.15 5.23 -8.89
C THR A 63 20.99 5.05 -7.38
N ARG A 64 22.11 4.84 -6.68
CA ARG A 64 22.14 4.71 -5.22
C ARG A 64 21.68 6.02 -4.56
N GLY A 65 20.95 5.88 -3.45
CA GLY A 65 20.47 7.02 -2.68
C GLY A 65 19.37 7.83 -3.36
N LEU A 66 18.81 7.34 -4.47
CA LEU A 66 17.71 8.00 -5.13
C LEU A 66 16.47 7.95 -4.22
N SER A 67 16.01 9.13 -3.78
CA SER A 67 14.77 9.30 -3.03
C SER A 67 13.74 9.96 -3.93
N VAL A 68 12.61 9.30 -4.09
CA VAL A 68 11.43 9.83 -4.79
C VAL A 68 10.23 9.69 -3.88
N ASP A 69 9.29 10.63 -3.97
CA ASP A 69 8.04 10.52 -3.22
C ASP A 69 7.21 9.33 -3.74
N ALA A 70 6.63 8.59 -2.81
CA ALA A 70 5.78 7.43 -3.13
C ALA A 70 4.53 7.84 -3.90
N LEU A 71 4.00 9.03 -3.61
CA LEU A 71 2.76 9.56 -4.18
C LEU A 71 2.96 11.01 -4.62
N ASP A 72 2.16 11.45 -5.60
CA ASP A 72 2.14 12.85 -6.04
C ASP A 72 1.50 13.73 -4.97
N ARG A 73 2.34 14.52 -4.27
CA ARG A 73 1.92 15.43 -3.21
C ARG A 73 1.21 16.68 -3.70
N ASN A 74 1.33 17.01 -4.99
CA ASN A 74 0.72 18.20 -5.58
C ASN A 74 -0.67 17.92 -6.17
N LYS A 75 -0.99 16.65 -6.39
CA LYS A 75 -2.29 16.24 -6.90
C LYS A 75 -3.38 16.55 -5.87
N LYS A 76 -4.42 17.23 -6.31
CA LYS A 76 -5.62 17.49 -5.51
C LYS A 76 -6.66 16.40 -5.69
N TRP A 77 -7.32 16.08 -4.60
CA TRP A 77 -8.36 15.07 -4.53
C TRP A 77 -9.60 15.67 -3.92
N GLN A 78 -10.77 15.38 -4.50
CA GLN A 78 -12.05 15.77 -3.94
C GLN A 78 -12.32 14.93 -2.71
N ALA A 79 -12.21 15.52 -1.53
CA ALA A 79 -12.45 14.86 -0.26
C ALA A 79 -13.85 15.18 0.26
N HIS A 80 -14.55 14.14 0.70
CA HIS A 80 -15.81 14.24 1.44
C HIS A 80 -15.53 13.87 2.91
N ILE A 81 -15.76 14.81 3.82
CA ILE A 81 -15.44 14.63 5.24
C ILE A 81 -16.60 13.90 5.91
N THR A 82 -16.32 12.78 6.58
CA THR A 82 -17.35 11.90 7.16
C THR A 82 -17.60 12.09 8.65
N VAL A 83 -16.71 12.83 9.34
CA VAL A 83 -16.80 13.08 10.79
C VAL A 83 -17.24 14.52 11.08
N LYS A 84 -17.74 14.76 12.31
CA LYS A 84 -18.24 16.06 12.74
C LYS A 84 -17.52 16.53 14.00
N PRO A 85 -17.40 17.87 14.23
CA PRO A 85 -16.89 18.41 15.47
C PRO A 85 -17.66 17.86 16.69
N GLY A 86 -16.93 17.53 17.75
CA GLY A 86 -17.46 16.90 18.97
C GLY A 86 -17.63 15.38 18.89
N GLN A 87 -17.44 14.75 17.73
CA GLN A 87 -17.51 13.31 17.60
C GLN A 87 -16.27 12.64 18.20
N HIS A 88 -16.50 11.59 19.00
CA HIS A 88 -15.41 10.72 19.46
C HIS A 88 -15.00 9.77 18.34
N VAL A 89 -13.69 9.66 18.08
CA VAL A 89 -13.11 8.85 17.00
C VAL A 89 -11.96 8.00 17.53
N PHE A 90 -11.81 6.83 16.96
CA PHE A 90 -10.79 5.84 17.36
C PHE A 90 -10.18 5.17 16.13
N GLY A 91 -9.12 4.40 16.32
CA GLY A 91 -8.42 3.73 15.24
C GLY A 91 -9.33 2.95 14.30
N GLY A 92 -9.19 3.18 13.00
CA GLY A 92 -10.05 2.61 11.97
C GLY A 92 -11.31 3.43 11.64
N THR A 93 -11.62 4.51 12.40
CA THR A 93 -12.69 5.43 12.00
C THR A 93 -12.35 6.09 10.66
N VAL A 94 -13.28 6.04 9.70
CA VAL A 94 -13.16 6.75 8.43
C VAL A 94 -13.39 8.24 8.67
N ILE A 95 -12.43 9.09 8.33
CA ILE A 95 -12.49 10.54 8.52
C ILE A 95 -12.82 11.29 7.25
N ALA A 96 -12.50 10.70 6.10
CA ALA A 96 -12.84 11.23 4.79
C ALA A 96 -12.94 10.11 3.76
N GLU A 97 -13.71 10.35 2.71
CA GLU A 97 -13.81 9.51 1.52
C GLU A 97 -13.39 10.30 0.29
N VAL A 98 -12.66 9.63 -0.61
CA VAL A 98 -12.14 10.19 -1.85
C VAL A 98 -12.46 9.25 -3.00
N GLN A 99 -13.10 9.74 -4.05
CA GLN A 99 -13.30 8.95 -5.27
C GLN A 99 -11.96 8.83 -6.01
N GLU A 100 -11.25 7.72 -5.82
CA GLU A 100 -9.94 7.52 -6.41
C GLU A 100 -10.03 7.05 -7.87
N THR A 101 -10.96 6.14 -8.15
CA THR A 101 -11.32 5.70 -9.51
C THR A 101 -12.83 5.66 -9.65
N PRO A 102 -13.40 5.51 -10.85
CA PRO A 102 -14.87 5.40 -11.02
C PRO A 102 -15.51 4.30 -10.17
N MET A 103 -14.76 3.25 -9.83
CA MET A 103 -15.27 2.10 -9.08
C MET A 103 -14.84 2.08 -7.61
N ILE A 104 -13.78 2.80 -7.24
CA ILE A 104 -13.15 2.68 -5.92
C ILE A 104 -13.22 4.00 -5.18
N VAL A 105 -13.83 3.94 -3.99
CA VAL A 105 -13.82 5.02 -3.00
C VAL A 105 -12.73 4.72 -1.99
N HIS A 106 -11.68 5.55 -1.97
CA HIS A 106 -10.64 5.49 -0.97
C HIS A 106 -11.15 6.02 0.38
N LYS A 107 -10.96 5.23 1.43
CA LYS A 107 -11.36 5.57 2.79
C LYS A 107 -10.13 5.99 3.61
N CYS A 108 -10.04 7.27 3.93
CA CYS A 108 -9.00 7.80 4.81
C CYS A 108 -9.38 7.45 6.26
N MET A 109 -8.61 6.57 6.89
CA MET A 109 -8.90 6.04 8.23
C MET A 109 -7.88 6.52 9.25
N LEU A 110 -8.31 6.66 10.51
CA LEU A 110 -7.38 6.89 11.60
C LEU A 110 -6.45 5.69 11.83
N PRO A 111 -5.16 5.95 12.16
CA PRO A 111 -4.25 4.92 12.66
C PRO A 111 -4.82 4.19 13.88
N PRO A 112 -4.51 2.88 14.08
CA PRO A 112 -5.11 2.07 15.15
C PRO A 112 -4.88 2.58 16.57
N ASP A 113 -3.77 3.25 16.79
CA ASP A 113 -3.31 3.79 18.08
C ASP A 113 -3.68 5.27 18.28
N THR A 114 -4.58 5.78 17.43
CA THR A 114 -5.08 7.15 17.50
C THR A 114 -6.52 7.16 17.99
N GLU A 115 -6.76 7.91 19.07
CA GLU A 115 -8.08 8.09 19.67
C GLU A 115 -8.23 9.53 20.17
N GLY A 116 -9.44 10.09 20.08
CA GLY A 116 -9.71 11.44 20.56
C GLY A 116 -11.05 11.97 20.15
N THR A 117 -11.27 13.25 20.41
CA THR A 117 -12.49 13.97 20.02
C THR A 117 -12.17 14.96 18.89
N VAL A 118 -12.99 14.97 17.86
CA VAL A 118 -12.84 15.89 16.73
C VAL A 118 -13.04 17.32 17.21
N GLU A 119 -12.03 18.16 17.07
CA GLU A 119 -12.08 19.60 17.39
C GLU A 119 -12.65 20.39 16.21
N SER A 120 -12.08 20.16 15.02
CA SER A 120 -12.48 20.86 13.80
C SER A 120 -12.33 19.98 12.57
N VAL A 121 -13.09 20.28 11.56
CA VAL A 121 -13.06 19.63 10.25
C VAL A 121 -12.98 20.67 9.15
N ALA A 122 -12.32 20.35 8.05
CA ALA A 122 -12.39 21.12 6.82
C ALA A 122 -13.75 20.94 6.13
N ASN A 123 -14.09 21.84 5.23
CA ASN A 123 -15.26 21.64 4.36
C ASN A 123 -14.95 20.58 3.29
N ASP A 124 -16.00 20.00 2.71
CA ASP A 124 -15.83 19.18 1.51
C ASP A 124 -15.19 20.02 0.39
N GLY A 125 -14.17 19.48 -0.26
CA GLY A 125 -13.43 20.24 -1.26
C GLY A 125 -12.20 19.52 -1.79
N GLU A 126 -11.41 20.24 -2.56
CA GLU A 126 -10.17 19.75 -3.15
C GLU A 126 -8.98 20.01 -2.23
N TYR A 127 -8.30 18.95 -1.84
CA TYR A 127 -7.13 18.97 -0.97
C TYR A 127 -6.01 18.11 -1.54
N THR A 128 -4.78 18.49 -1.25
CA THR A 128 -3.63 17.60 -1.44
C THR A 128 -3.61 16.54 -0.34
N ILE A 129 -2.85 15.48 -0.53
CA ILE A 129 -2.80 14.37 0.44
C ILE A 129 -2.21 14.77 1.81
N ASP A 130 -1.46 15.86 1.88
CA ASP A 130 -0.79 16.34 3.11
C ASP A 130 -1.53 17.48 3.81
N GLU A 131 -2.50 18.14 3.16
CA GLU A 131 -3.28 19.19 3.78
C GLU A 131 -4.14 18.64 4.93
N THR A 132 -4.19 19.38 6.04
CA THR A 132 -4.98 19.01 7.23
C THR A 132 -6.46 19.10 6.91
N ILE A 133 -7.17 17.98 7.07
CA ILE A 133 -8.62 17.90 6.83
C ILE A 133 -9.42 17.74 8.12
N VAL A 134 -8.83 17.19 9.19
CA VAL A 134 -9.47 16.99 10.49
C VAL A 134 -8.43 17.27 11.58
N THR A 135 -8.85 17.95 12.65
CA THR A 135 -8.05 18.11 13.86
C THR A 135 -8.76 17.42 15.02
N ILE A 136 -8.05 16.62 15.78
CA ILE A 136 -8.57 15.95 16.97
C ILE A 136 -7.82 16.38 18.23
N ILE A 137 -8.52 16.35 19.37
CA ILE A 137 -7.91 16.41 20.70
C ILE A 137 -7.82 15.00 21.22
N GLN A 138 -6.59 14.52 21.45
CA GLN A 138 -6.33 13.21 22.00
C GLN A 138 -6.67 13.15 23.51
N ASN A 139 -6.74 11.95 24.07
CA ASN A 139 -7.10 11.76 25.48
C ASN A 139 -6.10 12.39 26.48
N ASP A 140 -4.87 12.68 26.04
CA ASP A 140 -3.85 13.40 26.80
C ASP A 140 -3.95 14.94 26.66
N GLY A 141 -4.94 15.43 25.92
CA GLY A 141 -5.15 16.85 25.64
C GLY A 141 -4.31 17.41 24.50
N THR A 142 -3.47 16.63 23.86
CA THR A 142 -2.67 17.07 22.70
C THR A 142 -3.55 17.18 21.46
N LYS A 143 -3.25 18.20 20.63
CA LYS A 143 -3.89 18.34 19.31
C LYS A 143 -3.11 17.54 18.28
N LYS A 144 -3.82 16.79 17.47
CA LYS A 144 -3.28 16.04 16.34
C LYS A 144 -4.01 16.45 15.05
N GLU A 145 -3.24 16.94 14.10
CA GLU A 145 -3.71 17.25 12.76
C GLU A 145 -3.67 15.97 11.91
N LEU A 146 -4.73 15.76 11.16
CA LEU A 146 -4.92 14.58 10.32
C LEU A 146 -5.14 15.02 8.88
N SER A 147 -4.40 14.38 7.98
CA SER A 147 -4.51 14.54 6.53
C SER A 147 -5.03 13.25 5.91
N MET A 148 -5.06 13.18 4.59
CA MET A 148 -5.38 11.94 3.87
C MET A 148 -4.23 10.93 3.91
N THR A 149 -3.03 11.36 4.32
CA THR A 149 -1.83 10.52 4.37
C THR A 149 -1.71 9.77 5.70
N GLN A 150 -1.39 8.49 5.62
CA GLN A 150 -1.06 7.66 6.77
C GLN A 150 0.26 6.93 6.54
N LYS A 151 1.20 7.03 7.47
CA LYS A 151 2.41 6.20 7.48
C LYS A 151 2.16 4.91 8.24
N TRP A 152 2.43 3.78 7.60
CA TRP A 152 2.22 2.47 8.19
C TRP A 152 3.52 1.66 8.21
N PRO A 153 3.99 1.17 9.40
CA PRO A 153 5.18 0.32 9.48
C PRO A 153 4.96 -1.00 8.74
N ILE A 154 5.85 -1.35 7.81
CA ILE A 154 5.68 -2.52 6.91
C ILE A 154 5.63 -3.86 7.64
N ARG A 155 6.13 -3.94 8.87
CA ARG A 155 6.13 -5.17 9.68
C ARG A 155 4.99 -5.27 10.68
N VAL A 156 4.13 -4.27 10.74
CA VAL A 156 2.95 -4.27 11.61
C VAL A 156 1.73 -4.63 10.76
N PRO A 157 1.10 -5.79 10.98
CA PRO A 157 -0.10 -6.15 10.24
C PRO A 157 -1.23 -5.16 10.53
N ARG A 158 -2.09 -4.91 9.54
CA ARG A 158 -3.29 -4.10 9.76
C ARG A 158 -4.21 -4.84 10.74
N PRO A 159 -4.76 -4.16 11.75
CA PRO A 159 -5.72 -4.77 12.65
C PRO A 159 -7.00 -5.15 11.91
N THR A 160 -7.57 -6.26 12.30
CA THR A 160 -8.85 -6.73 11.76
C THR A 160 -9.91 -6.69 12.86
N ASN A 161 -11.06 -6.14 12.56
CA ASN A 161 -12.17 -6.09 13.52
C ASN A 161 -12.84 -7.47 13.66
N LYS A 162 -13.05 -8.17 12.53
CA LYS A 162 -13.73 -9.47 12.52
C LYS A 162 -13.15 -10.38 11.44
N ARG A 163 -13.00 -11.65 11.77
CA ARG A 163 -12.76 -12.70 10.77
C ARG A 163 -14.07 -13.40 10.45
N TYR A 164 -14.36 -13.51 9.17
CA TYR A 164 -15.52 -14.25 8.68
C TYR A 164 -15.11 -15.70 8.35
N ALA A 165 -16.06 -16.61 8.39
CA ALA A 165 -15.86 -17.96 7.89
C ALA A 165 -15.67 -17.92 6.37
N ALA A 166 -14.79 -18.76 5.85
CA ALA A 166 -14.55 -18.90 4.43
C ALA A 166 -15.73 -19.68 3.78
N SER A 167 -16.83 -18.98 3.51
CA SER A 167 -18.09 -19.57 3.00
C SER A 167 -18.40 -19.20 1.55
N GLU A 168 -17.74 -18.15 1.02
CA GLU A 168 -17.97 -17.69 -0.35
C GLU A 168 -16.80 -18.06 -1.24
N PRO A 169 -17.04 -18.71 -2.41
CA PRO A 169 -15.97 -19.00 -3.35
C PRO A 169 -15.55 -17.75 -4.11
N LEU A 170 -14.23 -17.60 -4.34
CA LEU A 170 -13.68 -16.71 -5.33
C LEU A 170 -13.87 -17.35 -6.71
N ILE A 171 -14.59 -16.70 -7.58
CA ILE A 171 -14.74 -17.20 -8.97
C ILE A 171 -13.50 -16.77 -9.76
N THR A 172 -12.73 -17.76 -10.20
CA THR A 172 -11.47 -17.52 -10.91
C THR A 172 -11.62 -17.55 -12.44
N GLY A 173 -12.78 -17.97 -12.95
CA GLY A 173 -13.00 -18.21 -14.37
C GLY A 173 -12.35 -19.49 -14.90
N GLN A 174 -11.59 -20.20 -14.07
CA GLN A 174 -10.95 -21.47 -14.43
C GLN A 174 -11.82 -22.64 -13.95
N ARG A 175 -12.48 -23.35 -14.88
CA ARG A 175 -13.44 -24.43 -14.55
C ARG A 175 -12.88 -25.47 -13.59
N ILE A 176 -11.63 -25.87 -13.74
CA ILE A 176 -11.00 -26.89 -12.88
C ILE A 176 -10.85 -26.34 -11.45
N LEU A 177 -10.43 -25.09 -11.30
CA LEU A 177 -10.29 -24.46 -9.98
C LEU A 177 -11.67 -24.29 -9.35
N ASP A 178 -12.60 -23.66 -10.06
CA ASP A 178 -13.90 -23.29 -9.50
C ASP A 178 -14.76 -24.52 -9.13
N THR A 179 -14.57 -25.67 -9.80
CA THR A 179 -15.37 -26.86 -9.54
C THR A 179 -14.70 -27.90 -8.65
N LEU A 180 -13.38 -28.09 -8.77
CA LEU A 180 -12.67 -29.17 -8.07
C LEU A 180 -11.77 -28.68 -6.94
N PHE A 181 -11.27 -27.44 -7.04
CA PHE A 181 -10.34 -26.84 -6.07
C PHE A 181 -10.74 -25.40 -5.75
N PRO A 182 -11.98 -25.15 -5.31
CA PRO A 182 -12.48 -23.81 -5.12
C PRO A 182 -11.63 -23.04 -4.10
N ILE A 183 -11.33 -21.77 -4.44
CA ILE A 183 -10.63 -20.85 -3.56
C ILE A 183 -11.69 -20.01 -2.83
N ALA A 184 -11.60 -19.90 -1.52
CA ALA A 184 -12.53 -19.08 -0.77
C ALA A 184 -12.10 -17.61 -0.82
N LYS A 185 -13.06 -16.68 -0.87
CA LYS A 185 -12.80 -15.23 -0.67
C LYS A 185 -12.16 -15.00 0.70
N GLY A 186 -11.03 -14.29 0.73
CA GLY A 186 -10.21 -14.12 1.92
C GLY A 186 -9.35 -15.35 2.28
N GLY A 187 -9.34 -16.39 1.44
CA GLY A 187 -8.50 -17.57 1.60
C GLY A 187 -7.08 -17.39 1.05
N THR A 188 -6.27 -18.43 1.21
CA THR A 188 -4.92 -18.50 0.66
C THR A 188 -4.80 -19.76 -0.19
N ALA A 189 -4.27 -19.62 -1.39
CA ALA A 189 -3.96 -20.73 -2.28
C ALA A 189 -2.48 -20.75 -2.63
N ALA A 190 -1.90 -21.93 -2.76
CA ALA A 190 -0.53 -22.12 -3.23
C ALA A 190 -0.57 -22.82 -4.60
N ILE A 191 0.29 -22.37 -5.50
CA ILE A 191 0.48 -22.98 -6.84
C ILE A 191 1.93 -23.51 -6.90
N PRO A 192 2.21 -24.66 -6.29
CA PRO A 192 3.55 -25.24 -6.28
C PRO A 192 3.87 -25.89 -7.62
N GLY A 193 5.15 -25.94 -7.95
CA GLY A 193 5.62 -26.66 -9.14
C GLY A 193 7.04 -26.30 -9.51
N GLY A 194 7.68 -27.17 -10.26
CA GLY A 194 9.02 -26.95 -10.83
C GLY A 194 9.02 -25.89 -11.93
N PHE A 195 10.17 -25.67 -12.53
CA PHE A 195 10.32 -24.76 -13.67
C PHE A 195 9.52 -25.29 -14.87
N GLY A 196 8.84 -24.39 -15.58
CA GLY A 196 8.08 -24.74 -16.80
C GLY A 196 6.73 -25.44 -16.57
N THR A 197 6.24 -25.55 -15.34
CA THR A 197 4.96 -26.21 -15.02
C THR A 197 3.73 -25.31 -15.17
N GLY A 198 3.88 -24.07 -15.66
CA GLY A 198 2.77 -23.14 -15.89
C GLY A 198 2.29 -22.38 -14.67
N LYS A 199 3.07 -22.32 -13.58
CA LYS A 199 2.70 -21.57 -12.36
C LYS A 199 2.34 -20.12 -12.63
N THR A 200 3.23 -19.39 -13.29
CA THR A 200 3.04 -17.97 -13.63
C THR A 200 1.81 -17.79 -14.50
N MET A 201 1.63 -18.63 -15.52
CA MET A 201 0.43 -18.59 -16.37
C MET A 201 -0.86 -18.80 -15.58
N THR A 202 -0.87 -19.74 -14.63
CA THR A 202 -2.04 -19.98 -13.78
C THR A 202 -2.32 -18.74 -12.89
N GLN A 203 -1.31 -18.12 -12.31
CA GLN A 203 -1.45 -16.89 -11.52
C GLN A 203 -2.02 -15.74 -12.36
N HIS A 204 -1.51 -15.54 -13.58
CA HIS A 204 -2.01 -14.52 -14.51
C HIS A 204 -3.46 -14.77 -14.88
N GLN A 205 -3.85 -16.02 -15.18
CA GLN A 205 -5.22 -16.35 -15.52
C GLN A 205 -6.17 -16.09 -14.35
N VAL A 206 -5.79 -16.46 -13.12
CA VAL A 206 -6.59 -16.16 -11.93
C VAL A 206 -6.70 -14.64 -11.72
N ALA A 207 -5.62 -13.90 -11.87
CA ALA A 207 -5.64 -12.44 -11.75
C ALA A 207 -6.54 -11.78 -12.81
N LYS A 208 -6.48 -12.23 -14.07
CA LYS A 208 -7.24 -11.66 -15.18
C LYS A 208 -8.76 -11.90 -15.06
N TRP A 209 -9.17 -13.05 -14.56
CA TRP A 209 -10.56 -13.52 -14.69
C TRP A 209 -11.29 -13.68 -13.36
N SER A 210 -10.62 -13.42 -12.24
CA SER A 210 -11.29 -13.47 -10.93
C SER A 210 -12.30 -12.35 -10.75
N ASP A 211 -13.32 -12.61 -9.95
CA ASP A 211 -14.35 -11.64 -9.54
C ASP A 211 -13.86 -10.68 -8.44
N ALA A 212 -12.60 -10.24 -8.52
CA ALA A 212 -11.98 -9.32 -7.58
C ALA A 212 -12.06 -7.87 -8.09
N ASP A 213 -12.40 -6.94 -7.20
CA ASP A 213 -12.48 -5.50 -7.52
C ASP A 213 -11.10 -4.87 -7.72
N ILE A 214 -10.09 -5.36 -7.00
CA ILE A 214 -8.71 -4.87 -7.07
C ILE A 214 -7.76 -6.07 -7.12
N ILE A 215 -6.80 -5.99 -8.03
CA ILE A 215 -5.73 -6.98 -8.16
C ILE A 215 -4.42 -6.32 -7.76
N VAL A 216 -3.72 -6.92 -6.79
CA VAL A 216 -2.37 -6.52 -6.38
C VAL A 216 -1.41 -7.63 -6.77
N TYR A 217 -0.52 -7.34 -7.71
CA TYR A 217 0.51 -8.29 -8.13
C TYR A 217 1.85 -7.94 -7.51
N ILE A 218 2.47 -8.91 -6.84
CA ILE A 218 3.76 -8.72 -6.16
C ILE A 218 4.77 -9.73 -6.73
N GLY A 219 5.76 -9.23 -7.47
CA GLY A 219 6.91 -10.00 -7.93
C GLY A 219 7.96 -10.08 -6.82
N CYS A 220 8.31 -11.29 -6.39
CA CYS A 220 9.35 -11.50 -5.40
C CYS A 220 10.32 -12.58 -5.88
N GLY A 221 11.49 -12.18 -6.39
CA GLY A 221 12.46 -13.07 -7.01
C GLY A 221 12.10 -13.53 -8.42
N GLU A 222 11.18 -12.84 -9.08
CA GLU A 222 10.77 -13.06 -10.47
C GLU A 222 11.84 -12.53 -11.44
N ARG A 223 11.81 -13.03 -12.67
CA ARG A 223 12.67 -12.52 -13.75
C ARG A 223 12.09 -11.21 -14.30
N GLY A 224 12.98 -10.28 -14.69
CA GLY A 224 12.57 -8.98 -15.22
C GLY A 224 11.67 -9.10 -16.46
N ASN A 225 11.94 -10.06 -17.37
CA ASN A 225 11.10 -10.31 -18.53
C ASN A 225 9.70 -10.83 -18.17
N GLU A 226 9.56 -11.65 -17.14
CA GLU A 226 8.26 -12.11 -16.65
C GLU A 226 7.45 -10.94 -16.07
N MET A 227 8.11 -10.04 -15.33
CA MET A 227 7.48 -8.83 -14.82
C MET A 227 7.02 -7.87 -15.93
N THR A 228 7.82 -7.71 -16.99
CA THR A 228 7.42 -6.90 -18.16
C THR A 228 6.20 -7.48 -18.84
N GLN A 229 6.16 -8.80 -19.02
CA GLN A 229 4.98 -9.48 -19.60
C GLN A 229 3.72 -9.25 -18.75
N VAL A 230 3.83 -9.32 -17.42
CA VAL A 230 2.70 -9.00 -16.51
C VAL A 230 2.17 -7.60 -16.75
N LEU A 231 3.08 -6.62 -16.89
CA LEU A 231 2.69 -5.23 -17.13
C LEU A 231 1.95 -5.06 -18.47
N GLU A 232 2.45 -5.65 -19.54
CA GLU A 232 1.82 -5.63 -20.84
C GLU A 232 0.44 -6.28 -20.81
N GLU A 233 0.34 -7.48 -20.22
CA GLU A 233 -0.91 -8.22 -20.12
C GLU A 233 -1.97 -7.54 -19.24
N PHE A 234 -1.58 -6.81 -18.20
CA PHE A 234 -2.52 -6.10 -17.34
C PHE A 234 -2.93 -4.74 -17.88
N GLN A 235 -2.10 -4.09 -18.69
CA GLN A 235 -2.51 -2.88 -19.42
C GLN A 235 -3.65 -3.15 -20.39
N GLU A 236 -3.63 -4.30 -21.06
CA GLU A 236 -4.72 -4.72 -21.96
C GLU A 236 -6.08 -4.93 -21.24
N LEU A 237 -6.10 -5.02 -19.92
CA LEU A 237 -7.34 -5.19 -19.14
C LEU A 237 -7.94 -3.84 -18.69
N ILE A 238 -7.21 -2.74 -18.82
CA ILE A 238 -7.63 -1.41 -18.38
C ILE A 238 -8.26 -0.63 -19.52
N ASP A 239 -7.95 -0.97 -20.78
CA ASP A 239 -8.53 -0.42 -22.01
C ASP A 239 -9.87 -1.14 -22.36
#